data_ecac82f403e6aaa0f0ef1a11c5cfbdcd
#
_entry.id   ecac82f403e6aaa0f0ef1a11c5cfbdcd
#
_cell.length_a   1.000
_cell.length_b   1.000
_cell.length_c   1.000
_cell.angle_alpha   90.00
_cell.angle_beta   90.00
_cell.angle_gamma   90.00
#
_symmetry.space_group_name_H-M   'P 1'
#
loop_
_entity.id
_entity.type
_entity.pdbx_description
1 polymer ?
#
loop_
_entity_poly.entity_id
_entity_poly.type
_entity_poly.pdbx_seq_one_letter_code
_entity_poly.pdbx_strand_id
1 'polypeptide(L)'
;YSVPSGTYKNRNTVVWLLENNGHIELYDKESGKLICRHELCPGKGKNVCDKRHHKDKTRSVNDLQVRIRKRTEDDPTVILWLRNLEREKPRYYRDNMKLLLHVISEYGKETVIAALRTCLEKNIYNSLSVQEISGSIHRSKDNMNGMTFQHPFRKQRTVILKKQI
;
A
#
# COMPACT_ATOMS: atom_id res chain seq x y z
N TYR A 1 -13.42 -0.72 28.06
CA TYR A 1 -14.19 0.31 27.36
C TYR A 1 -13.36 0.88 26.21
N SER A 2 -13.96 1.01 25.03
CA SER A 2 -13.28 1.62 23.89
C SER A 2 -13.23 3.14 23.99
N VAL A 3 -12.22 3.77 23.38
CA VAL A 3 -12.12 5.22 23.23
C VAL A 3 -12.04 5.60 21.75
N PRO A 4 -12.44 6.82 21.36
CA PRO A 4 -12.33 7.28 19.99
C PRO A 4 -10.91 7.16 19.44
N SER A 5 -10.79 6.87 18.15
CA SER A 5 -9.50 6.80 17.47
C SER A 5 -8.76 8.14 17.57
N GLY A 6 -7.51 8.11 18.06
CA GLY A 6 -6.70 9.32 18.28
C GLY A 6 -6.62 9.79 19.73
N THR A 7 -7.44 9.24 20.65
CA THR A 7 -7.33 9.54 22.08
C THR A 7 -5.97 9.08 22.63
N TYR A 8 -5.52 7.89 22.26
CA TYR A 8 -4.23 7.37 22.66
C TYR A 8 -3.12 7.95 21.78
N LYS A 9 -2.30 8.82 22.33
CA LYS A 9 -1.18 9.49 21.63
C LYS A 9 0.16 8.79 21.89
N ASN A 10 0.40 8.40 23.15
CA ASN A 10 1.61 7.73 23.58
C ASN A 10 1.35 6.95 24.89
N ARG A 11 2.38 6.26 25.40
CA ARG A 11 2.30 5.45 26.64
C ARG A 11 1.92 6.26 27.89
N ASN A 12 2.10 7.57 27.87
CA ASN A 12 1.79 8.48 28.99
C ASN A 12 0.41 9.12 28.86
N THR A 13 -0.39 8.72 27.87
CA THR A 13 -1.76 9.23 27.75
C THR A 13 -2.60 8.77 28.94
N VAL A 14 -3.03 9.73 29.75
CA VAL A 14 -3.86 9.49 30.95
C VAL A 14 -5.24 10.12 30.72
N VAL A 15 -6.27 9.38 31.07
CA VAL A 15 -7.66 9.85 31.06
C VAL A 15 -8.26 9.74 32.46
N TRP A 16 -9.16 10.64 32.82
CA TRP A 16 -9.96 10.49 34.03
C TRP A 16 -11.20 9.68 33.71
N LEU A 17 -11.52 8.74 34.61
CA LEU A 17 -12.71 7.93 34.56
C LEU A 17 -13.60 8.34 35.72
N LEU A 18 -14.85 8.70 35.41
CA LEU A 18 -15.90 9.01 36.36
C LEU A 18 -17.05 8.02 36.17
N GLU A 19 -17.51 7.41 37.26
CA GLU A 19 -18.74 6.64 37.29
C GLU A 19 -19.89 7.49 37.78
N ASN A 20 -20.93 7.63 36.95
CA ASN A 20 -22.08 8.45 37.25
C ASN A 20 -23.37 7.80 36.73
N ASN A 21 -24.34 7.56 37.60
CA ASN A 21 -25.70 7.06 37.28
C ASN A 21 -25.69 5.84 36.32
N GLY A 22 -24.85 4.83 36.60
CA GLY A 22 -24.78 3.63 35.82
C GLY A 22 -24.05 3.79 34.46
N HIS A 23 -23.29 4.86 34.32
CA HIS A 23 -22.46 5.14 33.15
C HIS A 23 -21.01 5.37 33.56
N ILE A 24 -20.09 5.07 32.65
CA ILE A 24 -18.69 5.46 32.75
C ILE A 24 -18.42 6.58 31.76
N GLU A 25 -17.88 7.67 32.25
CA GLU A 25 -17.49 8.85 31.52
C GLU A 25 -15.96 8.98 31.53
N LEU A 26 -15.38 9.16 30.37
CA LEU A 26 -13.93 9.30 30.19
C LEU A 26 -13.62 10.74 29.78
N TYR A 27 -12.72 11.37 30.51
CA TYR A 27 -12.33 12.77 30.30
C TYR A 27 -10.84 12.86 29.98
N ASP A 28 -10.49 13.76 29.10
CA ASP A 28 -9.09 14.12 28.85
C ASP A 28 -8.54 14.84 30.09
N LYS A 29 -7.41 14.34 30.58
CA LYS A 29 -6.81 14.87 31.82
C LYS A 29 -6.34 16.31 31.67
N GLU A 30 -5.86 16.71 30.49
CA GLU A 30 -5.27 18.03 30.27
C GLU A 30 -6.36 19.10 30.03
N SER A 31 -7.34 18.77 29.19
CA SER A 31 -8.36 19.73 28.79
C SER A 31 -9.66 19.65 29.60
N GLY A 32 -9.84 18.59 30.41
CA GLY A 32 -11.08 18.34 31.14
C GLY A 32 -12.29 18.02 30.24
N LYS A 33 -12.10 17.83 28.94
CA LYS A 33 -13.18 17.57 28.00
C LYS A 33 -13.64 16.12 28.06
N LEU A 34 -14.96 15.91 27.98
CA LEU A 34 -15.53 14.57 27.82
C LEU A 34 -15.07 13.95 26.49
N ILE A 35 -14.44 12.77 26.58
CA ILE A 35 -14.00 11.99 25.44
C ILE A 35 -15.12 11.07 24.96
N CYS A 36 -15.70 10.29 25.86
CA CYS A 36 -16.79 9.37 25.56
C CYS A 36 -17.53 8.93 26.83
N ARG A 37 -18.72 8.38 26.62
CA ARG A 37 -19.59 7.82 27.67
C ARG A 37 -20.00 6.42 27.27
N HIS A 38 -20.00 5.49 28.22
CA HIS A 38 -20.46 4.11 28.07
C HIS A 38 -21.41 3.75 29.16
N GLU A 39 -22.30 2.78 28.91
CA GLU A 39 -23.06 2.14 29.97
C GLU A 39 -22.12 1.30 30.84
N LEU A 40 -22.36 1.34 32.15
CA LEU A 40 -21.59 0.51 33.08
C LEU A 40 -21.89 -0.97 32.82
N CYS A 41 -20.86 -1.72 32.52
CA CYS A 41 -20.99 -3.16 32.30
C CYS A 41 -20.83 -3.92 33.62
N PRO A 42 -21.86 -4.60 34.11
CA PRO A 42 -21.84 -5.34 35.38
C PRO A 42 -21.09 -6.67 35.26
N GLY A 43 -19.83 -6.69 34.88
CA GLY A 43 -19.08 -7.92 34.79
C GLY A 43 -17.61 -7.72 34.48
N LYS A 44 -16.76 -8.54 35.09
CA LYS A 44 -15.31 -8.51 34.83
C LYS A 44 -14.97 -9.15 33.47
N GLY A 45 -14.01 -8.57 32.77
CA GLY A 45 -13.45 -9.13 31.54
C GLY A 45 -14.27 -8.93 30.26
N LYS A 46 -15.37 -8.20 30.31
CA LYS A 46 -16.16 -7.88 29.11
C LYS A 46 -15.59 -6.66 28.38
N ASN A 47 -15.48 -6.75 27.05
CA ASN A 47 -15.14 -5.61 26.21
C ASN A 47 -16.40 -4.80 25.83
N VAL A 48 -16.49 -3.57 26.30
CA VAL A 48 -17.53 -2.62 25.89
C VAL A 48 -16.95 -1.75 24.77
N CYS A 49 -17.40 -1.98 23.55
CA CYS A 49 -16.92 -1.27 22.36
C CYS A 49 -18.04 -0.49 21.69
N ASP A 50 -17.81 0.81 21.48
CA ASP A 50 -18.64 1.63 20.58
C ASP A 50 -18.08 1.52 19.16
N LYS A 51 -18.92 1.18 18.17
CA LYS A 51 -18.54 1.07 16.76
C LYS A 51 -18.00 2.39 16.21
N ARG A 52 -18.46 3.52 16.73
CA ARG A 52 -18.02 4.88 16.36
C ARG A 52 -16.58 5.17 16.76
N HIS A 53 -16.03 4.43 17.72
CA HIS A 53 -14.66 4.58 18.18
C HIS A 53 -13.63 3.94 17.23
N HIS A 54 -14.09 3.10 16.30
CA HIS A 54 -13.20 2.50 15.32
C HIS A 54 -12.80 3.52 14.24
N LYS A 55 -11.52 3.48 13.85
CA LYS A 55 -11.04 4.28 12.73
C LYS A 55 -11.81 3.92 11.46
N ASP A 56 -12.33 4.92 10.77
CA ASP A 56 -12.98 4.73 9.48
C ASP A 56 -11.99 4.16 8.46
N LYS A 57 -12.15 2.87 8.17
CA LYS A 57 -11.30 2.16 7.20
C LYS A 57 -11.68 2.49 5.76
N THR A 58 -12.91 2.90 5.51
CA THR A 58 -13.45 3.22 4.18
C THR A 58 -12.74 4.44 3.61
N ARG A 59 -12.59 5.50 4.40
CA ARG A 59 -11.84 6.70 3.99
C ARG A 59 -10.41 6.36 3.58
N SER A 60 -9.72 5.51 4.34
CA SER A 60 -8.36 5.07 4.01
C SER A 60 -8.29 4.23 2.73
N VAL A 61 -9.34 3.48 2.37
CA VAL A 61 -9.44 2.71 1.12
C VAL A 61 -9.62 3.66 -0.05
N ASN A 62 -10.56 4.62 0.05
CA ASN A 62 -10.80 5.62 -0.99
C ASN A 62 -9.54 6.47 -1.26
N ASP A 63 -8.82 6.88 -0.21
CA ASP A 63 -7.56 7.62 -0.36
C ASP A 63 -6.51 6.81 -1.14
N LEU A 64 -6.42 5.50 -0.90
CA LEU A 64 -5.51 4.62 -1.64
C LEU A 64 -5.92 4.48 -3.11
N GLN A 65 -7.21 4.29 -3.38
CA GLN A 65 -7.73 4.24 -4.76
C GLN A 65 -7.41 5.53 -5.53
N VAL A 66 -7.69 6.69 -4.94
CA VAL A 66 -7.40 7.99 -5.56
C VAL A 66 -5.90 8.14 -5.86
N ARG A 67 -5.03 7.71 -4.93
CA ARG A 67 -3.58 7.77 -5.13
C ARG A 67 -3.09 6.84 -6.24
N ILE A 68 -3.64 5.62 -6.35
CA ILE A 68 -3.31 4.68 -7.42
C ILE A 68 -3.75 5.28 -8.75
N ARG A 69 -5.00 5.70 -8.88
CA ARG A 69 -5.57 6.29 -10.08
C ARG A 69 -4.78 7.50 -10.57
N LYS A 70 -4.43 8.42 -9.66
CA LYS A 70 -3.60 9.57 -9.98
C LYS A 70 -2.21 9.19 -10.52
N ARG A 71 -1.58 8.13 -9.97
CA ARG A 71 -0.25 7.67 -10.42
C ARG A 71 -0.28 6.91 -11.73
N THR A 72 -1.41 6.34 -12.08
CA THR A 72 -1.62 5.57 -13.32
C THR A 72 -2.47 6.33 -14.34
N GLU A 73 -2.73 7.63 -14.10
CA GLU A 73 -3.47 8.51 -14.99
C GLU A 73 -4.84 7.93 -15.39
N ASP A 74 -5.53 7.33 -14.40
CA ASP A 74 -6.85 6.70 -14.59
C ASP A 74 -6.90 5.61 -15.68
N ASP A 75 -5.80 4.89 -15.89
CA ASP A 75 -5.74 3.82 -16.89
C ASP A 75 -6.88 2.79 -16.66
N PRO A 76 -7.66 2.45 -17.69
CA PRO A 76 -8.80 1.56 -17.59
C PRO A 76 -8.43 0.13 -17.15
N THR A 77 -7.23 -0.34 -17.48
CA THR A 77 -6.70 -1.64 -17.03
C THR A 77 -6.58 -1.70 -15.52
N VAL A 78 -6.05 -0.63 -14.92
CA VAL A 78 -5.88 -0.51 -13.46
C VAL A 78 -7.23 -0.48 -12.76
N ILE A 79 -8.17 0.32 -13.28
CA ILE A 79 -9.54 0.44 -12.74
C ILE A 79 -10.25 -0.90 -12.77
N LEU A 80 -10.17 -1.62 -13.88
CA LEU A 80 -10.80 -2.93 -14.04
C LEU A 80 -10.19 -3.96 -13.09
N TRP A 81 -8.86 -3.98 -12.97
CA TRP A 81 -8.16 -4.89 -12.07
C TRP A 81 -8.51 -4.62 -10.60
N LEU A 82 -8.55 -3.35 -10.18
CA LEU A 82 -8.94 -2.96 -8.82
C LEU A 82 -10.38 -3.38 -8.49
N ARG A 83 -11.31 -3.21 -9.43
CA ARG A 83 -12.71 -3.67 -9.27
C ARG A 83 -12.79 -5.17 -9.07
N ASN A 84 -12.06 -5.94 -9.86
CA ASN A 84 -12.03 -7.39 -9.73
C ASN A 84 -11.35 -7.84 -8.44
N LEU A 85 -10.25 -7.18 -8.04
CA LEU A 85 -9.58 -7.43 -6.77
C LEU A 85 -10.52 -7.19 -5.57
N GLU A 86 -11.29 -6.10 -5.60
CA GLU A 86 -12.25 -5.79 -4.54
C GLU A 86 -13.34 -6.87 -4.42
N ARG A 87 -13.86 -7.35 -5.57
CA ARG A 87 -14.87 -8.41 -5.62
C ARG A 87 -14.33 -9.75 -5.12
N GLU A 88 -13.14 -10.15 -5.56
CA GLU A 88 -12.56 -11.47 -5.27
C GLU A 88 -11.92 -11.54 -3.89
N LYS A 89 -11.32 -10.45 -3.42
CA LYS A 89 -10.55 -10.42 -2.16
C LYS A 89 -10.85 -9.18 -1.31
N PRO A 90 -12.10 -8.94 -0.90
CA PRO A 90 -12.49 -7.72 -0.16
C PRO A 90 -11.72 -7.56 1.16
N ARG A 91 -11.42 -8.66 1.85
CA ARG A 91 -10.67 -8.65 3.12
C ARG A 91 -9.24 -8.14 2.96
N TYR A 92 -8.59 -8.46 1.85
CA TYR A 92 -7.19 -8.12 1.57
C TYR A 92 -7.04 -6.95 0.61
N TYR A 93 -8.14 -6.31 0.21
CA TYR A 93 -8.17 -5.25 -0.78
C TYR A 93 -7.22 -4.08 -0.43
N ARG A 94 -7.30 -3.61 0.81
CA ARG A 94 -6.49 -2.50 1.30
C ARG A 94 -4.98 -2.81 1.26
N ASP A 95 -4.59 -4.01 1.66
CA ASP A 95 -3.17 -4.38 1.72
C ASP A 95 -2.60 -4.60 0.33
N ASN A 96 -3.39 -5.18 -0.59
CA ASN A 96 -3.03 -5.25 -2.00
C ASN A 96 -2.85 -3.86 -2.63
N MET A 97 -3.73 -2.90 -2.35
CA MET A 97 -3.57 -1.53 -2.85
C MET A 97 -2.31 -0.84 -2.34
N LYS A 98 -1.93 -1.04 -1.09
CA LYS A 98 -0.68 -0.50 -0.54
C LYS A 98 0.53 -1.08 -1.27
N LEU A 99 0.55 -2.41 -1.47
CA LEU A 99 1.61 -3.07 -2.20
C LEU A 99 1.64 -2.61 -3.66
N LEU A 100 0.48 -2.48 -4.33
CA LEU A 100 0.42 -1.96 -5.69
C LEU A 100 1.00 -0.55 -5.82
N LEU A 101 0.73 0.33 -4.86
CA LEU A 101 1.34 1.67 -4.81
C LEU A 101 2.87 1.62 -4.69
N HIS A 102 3.40 0.67 -3.93
CA HIS A 102 4.84 0.44 -3.82
C HIS A 102 5.41 -0.06 -5.16
N VAL A 103 4.78 -1.04 -5.77
CA VAL A 103 5.18 -1.60 -7.08
C VAL A 103 5.18 -0.52 -8.18
N ILE A 104 4.16 0.37 -8.20
CA ILE A 104 4.14 1.51 -9.13
C ILE A 104 5.32 2.46 -8.90
N SER A 105 5.72 2.67 -7.64
CA SER A 105 6.86 3.53 -7.31
C SER A 105 8.20 2.91 -7.70
N GLU A 106 8.30 1.59 -7.64
CA GLU A 106 9.53 0.81 -7.90
C GLU A 106 9.76 0.60 -9.40
N TYR A 107 8.74 0.15 -10.14
CA TYR A 107 8.88 -0.26 -11.56
C TYR A 107 8.30 0.75 -12.56
N GLY A 108 7.64 1.79 -12.09
CA GLY A 108 6.98 2.80 -12.92
C GLY A 108 5.62 2.34 -13.47
N LYS A 109 4.81 3.32 -13.89
CA LYS A 109 3.42 3.10 -14.30
C LYS A 109 3.28 2.16 -15.50
N GLU A 110 4.12 2.31 -16.52
CA GLU A 110 4.01 1.56 -17.78
C GLU A 110 4.28 0.07 -17.59
N THR A 111 5.32 -0.27 -16.81
CA THR A 111 5.67 -1.66 -16.50
C THR A 111 4.56 -2.32 -15.68
N VAL A 112 3.99 -1.60 -14.72
CA VAL A 112 2.90 -2.11 -13.88
C VAL A 112 1.62 -2.29 -14.68
N ILE A 113 1.26 -1.37 -15.58
CA ILE A 113 0.10 -1.53 -16.45
C ILE A 113 0.24 -2.76 -17.36
N ALA A 114 1.44 -2.99 -17.93
CA ALA A 114 1.71 -4.21 -18.71
C ALA A 114 1.56 -5.48 -17.86
N ALA A 115 2.07 -5.47 -16.63
CA ALA A 115 1.92 -6.59 -15.69
C ALA A 115 0.44 -6.83 -15.33
N LEU A 116 -0.34 -5.76 -15.13
CA LEU A 116 -1.76 -5.85 -14.81
C LEU A 116 -2.59 -6.41 -15.98
N ARG A 117 -2.24 -6.11 -17.23
CA ARG A 117 -2.86 -6.75 -18.41
C ARG A 117 -2.67 -8.25 -18.38
N THR A 118 -1.44 -8.71 -18.15
CA THR A 118 -1.13 -10.15 -18.01
C THR A 118 -1.90 -10.78 -16.83
N CYS A 119 -2.03 -10.06 -15.71
CA CYS A 119 -2.82 -10.52 -14.58
C CYS A 119 -4.32 -10.63 -14.90
N LEU A 120 -4.89 -9.68 -15.67
CA LEU A 120 -6.28 -9.73 -16.10
C LEU A 120 -6.54 -10.92 -17.04
N GLU A 121 -5.66 -11.15 -18.03
CA GLU A 121 -5.75 -12.30 -18.94
C GLU A 121 -5.75 -13.64 -18.21
N LYS A 122 -4.98 -13.72 -17.11
CA LYS A 122 -4.85 -14.94 -16.30
C LYS A 122 -5.80 -14.98 -15.10
N ASN A 123 -6.68 -13.98 -14.92
CA ASN A 123 -7.57 -13.83 -13.77
C ASN A 123 -6.83 -13.84 -12.42
N ILE A 124 -5.67 -13.21 -12.35
CA ILE A 124 -4.84 -13.13 -11.15
C ILE A 124 -5.09 -11.78 -10.44
N TYR A 125 -5.68 -11.84 -9.24
CA TYR A 125 -6.00 -10.66 -8.42
C TYR A 125 -5.19 -10.69 -7.14
N ASN A 126 -3.87 -10.41 -7.26
CA ASN A 126 -2.92 -10.36 -6.16
C ASN A 126 -1.74 -9.45 -6.52
N SER A 127 -1.45 -8.46 -5.69
CA SER A 127 -0.36 -7.50 -5.93
C SER A 127 1.04 -8.10 -5.85
N LEU A 128 1.23 -9.23 -5.14
CA LEU A 128 2.51 -9.95 -5.17
C LEU A 128 2.80 -10.48 -6.57
N SER A 129 1.81 -11.08 -7.23
CA SER A 129 1.97 -11.56 -8.62
C SER A 129 2.23 -10.40 -9.60
N VAL A 130 1.59 -9.25 -9.38
CA VAL A 130 1.89 -8.02 -10.15
C VAL A 130 3.34 -7.61 -9.97
N GLN A 131 3.87 -7.65 -8.74
CA GLN A 131 5.27 -7.33 -8.43
C GLN A 131 6.24 -8.28 -9.15
N GLU A 132 6.00 -9.58 -9.08
CA GLU A 132 6.82 -10.59 -9.74
C GLU A 132 6.87 -10.41 -11.26
N ILE A 133 5.70 -10.19 -11.89
CA ILE A 133 5.60 -9.96 -13.34
C ILE A 133 6.27 -8.63 -13.71
N SER A 134 6.06 -7.56 -12.93
CA SER A 134 6.71 -6.26 -13.15
C SER A 134 8.22 -6.38 -13.08
N GLY A 135 8.76 -7.11 -12.09
CA GLY A 135 10.19 -7.39 -11.97
C GLY A 135 10.75 -8.19 -13.15
N SER A 136 9.97 -9.15 -13.67
CA SER A 136 10.37 -9.91 -14.87
C SER A 136 10.41 -9.04 -16.12
N ILE A 137 9.40 -8.20 -16.35
CA ILE A 137 9.34 -7.24 -17.46
C ILE A 137 10.51 -6.25 -17.38
N HIS A 138 10.83 -5.75 -16.18
CA HIS A 138 11.91 -4.78 -15.95
C HIS A 138 13.27 -5.40 -16.33
N ARG A 139 13.58 -6.58 -15.81
CA ARG A 139 14.81 -7.32 -16.16
C ARG A 139 14.94 -7.60 -17.66
N SER A 140 13.84 -7.92 -18.34
CA SER A 140 13.85 -8.14 -19.79
C SER A 140 14.17 -6.86 -20.57
N LYS A 141 13.68 -5.71 -20.14
CA LYS A 141 13.99 -4.41 -20.74
C LYS A 141 15.46 -4.03 -20.53
N ASP A 142 16.02 -4.26 -19.35
CA ASP A 142 17.41 -3.97 -19.04
C ASP A 142 18.36 -4.84 -19.87
N ASN A 143 18.04 -6.12 -20.07
CA ASN A 143 18.80 -7.01 -20.93
C ASN A 143 18.77 -6.58 -22.40
N MET A 144 17.64 -6.06 -22.90
CA MET A 144 17.54 -5.54 -24.27
C MET A 144 18.32 -4.23 -24.44
N ASN A 145 18.28 -3.34 -23.45
CA ASN A 145 19.05 -2.09 -23.46
C ASN A 145 20.57 -2.34 -23.31
N GLY A 146 20.96 -3.39 -22.58
CA GLY A 146 22.36 -3.79 -22.45
C GLY A 146 22.95 -4.46 -23.73
N MET A 147 22.12 -4.95 -24.64
CA MET A 147 22.56 -5.55 -25.89
C MET A 147 22.84 -4.55 -27.01
N THR A 148 22.47 -3.26 -26.86
CA THR A 148 22.57 -2.27 -27.94
C THR A 148 23.95 -1.60 -28.04
N PHE A 149 24.92 -1.88 -27.18
CA PHE A 149 26.26 -1.28 -27.24
C PHE A 149 27.36 -2.29 -26.93
N GLN A 150 27.48 -3.34 -27.75
CA GLN A 150 28.75 -4.03 -27.96
C GLN A 150 29.09 -3.96 -29.44
N HIS A 151 29.58 -2.83 -29.91
CA HIS A 151 30.45 -2.82 -31.07
C HIS A 151 31.73 -3.57 -30.69
N PRO A 152 32.05 -4.67 -31.35
CA PRO A 152 33.35 -5.28 -31.20
C PRO A 152 34.36 -4.36 -31.91
N PHE A 153 34.92 -3.41 -31.22
CA PHE A 153 36.16 -2.80 -31.66
C PHE A 153 37.24 -3.88 -31.56
N ARG A 154 37.36 -4.66 -32.65
CA ARG A 154 38.50 -5.51 -32.93
C ARG A 154 39.72 -4.62 -32.82
N LYS A 155 40.58 -4.85 -31.81
CA LYS A 155 41.91 -4.25 -31.69
C LYS A 155 42.64 -4.55 -32.98
N GLN A 156 42.76 -3.57 -33.88
CA GLN A 156 43.70 -3.64 -35.00
C GLN A 156 45.09 -3.51 -34.37
N ARG A 157 45.85 -4.64 -34.43
CA ARG A 157 47.28 -4.63 -34.13
C ARG A 157 47.96 -3.87 -35.28
N THR A 158 48.49 -2.68 -35.01
CA THR A 158 49.39 -1.98 -35.89
C THR A 158 50.72 -2.76 -35.91
N VAL A 159 50.99 -3.42 -37.02
CA VAL A 159 52.30 -4.03 -37.27
C VAL A 159 53.20 -2.94 -37.85
N ILE A 160 54.17 -2.48 -37.06
CA ILE A 160 55.21 -1.58 -37.53
C ILE A 160 56.27 -2.44 -38.26
N LEU A 161 56.28 -2.35 -39.59
CA LEU A 161 57.35 -2.92 -40.39
C LEU A 161 58.59 -2.03 -40.26
N LYS A 162 59.60 -2.49 -39.51
CA LYS A 162 60.95 -1.88 -39.53
C LYS A 162 61.63 -2.24 -40.83
N LYS A 163 61.96 -1.23 -41.66
CA LYS A 163 62.87 -1.32 -42.78
C LYS A 163 64.26 -1.63 -42.25
N GLN A 164 64.84 -2.76 -42.63
CA GLN A 164 66.30 -2.99 -42.49
C GLN A 164 67.01 -2.37 -43.69
N ILE A 165 68.03 -1.60 -43.39
CA ILE A 165 69.09 -1.14 -44.35
C ILE A 165 70.25 -2.09 -44.19
#